data_a91b8bb3fd86e82a0dbe58b366d0906d
#
_entry.id   a91b8bb3fd86e82a0dbe58b366d0906d
#
_cell.length_a   1.000
_cell.length_b   1.000
_cell.length_c   1.000
_cell.angle_alpha   90.00
_cell.angle_beta   90.00
_cell.angle_gamma   90.00
#
_symmetry.space_group_name_H-M   'P 1'
#
loop_
_entity.id
_entity.type
_entity.pdbx_description
1 polymer ?
#
loop_
_entity_poly.entity_id
_entity_poly.type
_entity_poly.pdbx_seq_one_letter_code
_entity_poly.pdbx_strand_id
1 'polypeptide(L)'
;GLTFLAFAMLVFYLAGIVALAPFLSFATRVKAGGGIWWRNTVIYMALRLCLRVLRWCWDKIKAFCRGVCYMTTKIPIVWRTALIVLVVLVTNFCLAISIRYSGFALFCWLVLLALIFLLACFGAWQMRSLKAAGEKLAAGEFEYKIDTKHMYWEFKHHAENLNSIGDGMAAAVEQRMKSERLKTELITNVSHDIKTPMTSIINYVDLLERPHSDEEGREYLEVLERQSKRLKKLTEDLVEASKASTGNISVTLAPTSTIEIINQSLAEYGQRMEAGKLSVIVNAPDTAPMVRADGRLLWRVIDNLFSNVVKYAMPETRVYVDVSTAGDNAVIAVKNISRAALNISADELMERFVRGDTSRSTEGSGLGLSIAKSLTELQHGSFTVSTDGDLFKAEISLPLAK
;
A
#
# COMPACT_ATOMS: atom_id res chain seq x y z
N GLY A 1 64.82 25.13 24.96
CA GLY A 1 66.15 24.57 24.71
C GLY A 1 66.16 23.04 24.73
N LEU A 2 65.68 22.40 25.80
CA LEU A 2 65.69 20.93 25.95
C LEU A 2 64.74 20.18 24.97
N THR A 3 63.56 20.74 24.66
CA THR A 3 62.60 20.14 23.74
C THR A 3 63.08 20.12 22.30
N PHE A 4 63.84 21.17 21.89
CA PHE A 4 64.43 21.23 20.56
C PHE A 4 65.59 20.21 20.41
N LEU A 5 66.39 20.04 21.48
CA LEU A 5 67.50 19.09 21.51
C LEU A 5 66.91 17.63 21.43
N ALA A 6 65.85 17.32 22.18
CA ALA A 6 65.18 16.03 22.16
C ALA A 6 64.56 15.73 20.78
N PHE A 7 63.95 16.72 20.12
CA PHE A 7 63.43 16.58 18.78
C PHE A 7 64.53 16.40 17.73
N ALA A 8 65.61 17.16 17.83
CA ALA A 8 66.78 17.00 16.96
C ALA A 8 67.43 15.59 17.12
N MET A 9 67.58 15.10 18.37
CA MET A 9 68.07 13.75 18.63
C MET A 9 67.14 12.69 18.07
N LEU A 10 65.81 12.85 18.18
CA LEU A 10 64.81 11.91 17.60
C LEU A 10 64.91 11.88 16.08
N VAL A 11 65.07 13.07 15.45
CA VAL A 11 65.21 13.15 13.99
C VAL A 11 66.54 12.53 13.53
N PHE A 12 67.65 12.74 14.25
CA PHE A 12 68.93 12.10 13.98
C PHE A 12 68.90 10.59 14.16
N TYR A 13 68.21 10.12 15.21
CA TYR A 13 68.01 8.69 15.45
C TYR A 13 67.17 8.02 14.36
N LEU A 14 66.08 8.66 13.94
CA LEU A 14 65.25 8.23 12.81
C LEU A 14 66.01 8.26 11.49
N ALA A 15 66.82 9.31 11.24
CA ALA A 15 67.68 9.38 10.06
C ALA A 15 68.75 8.29 10.06
N GLY A 16 69.33 7.94 11.21
CA GLY A 16 70.27 6.83 11.38
C GLY A 16 69.60 5.47 11.10
N ILE A 17 68.40 5.27 11.59
CA ILE A 17 67.62 4.03 11.27
C ILE A 17 67.32 3.96 9.76
N VAL A 18 66.96 5.07 9.13
CA VAL A 18 66.68 5.12 7.69
C VAL A 18 67.96 4.89 6.88
N ALA A 19 69.10 5.37 7.31
CA ALA A 19 70.42 5.13 6.66
C ALA A 19 70.90 3.67 6.81
N LEU A 20 70.62 3.02 7.96
CA LEU A 20 70.90 1.58 8.17
C LEU A 20 69.90 0.62 7.46
N ALA A 21 68.77 1.12 7.08
CA ALA A 21 67.72 0.35 6.43
C ALA A 21 68.15 -0.35 5.14
N PRO A 22 68.94 0.26 4.21
CA PRO A 22 69.42 -0.44 3.04
C PRO A 22 70.42 -1.56 3.38
N PHE A 23 71.21 -1.41 4.46
CA PHE A 23 72.18 -2.44 4.90
C PHE A 23 71.42 -3.67 5.50
N LEU A 24 70.44 -3.43 6.35
CA LEU A 24 69.56 -4.48 6.90
C LEU A 24 68.70 -5.11 5.82
N SER A 25 68.32 -4.36 4.79
CA SER A 25 67.55 -4.90 3.66
C SER A 25 68.42 -5.76 2.74
N PHE A 26 69.71 -5.46 2.65
CA PHE A 26 70.68 -6.27 1.89
C PHE A 26 70.93 -7.64 2.58
N ALA A 27 71.09 -7.64 3.90
CA ALA A 27 71.30 -8.86 4.70
C ALA A 27 70.04 -9.82 4.66
N THR A 28 68.85 -9.25 4.63
CA THR A 28 67.62 -10.07 4.49
C THR A 28 67.36 -10.54 3.07
N ARG A 29 67.89 -9.83 2.08
CA ARG A 29 67.82 -10.18 0.63
C ARG A 29 68.59 -11.47 0.29
N VAL A 30 69.72 -11.68 0.94
CA VAL A 30 70.57 -12.85 0.73
C VAL A 30 69.95 -14.13 1.30
N LYS A 31 69.07 -14.01 2.32
CA LYS A 31 68.39 -15.15 2.95
C LYS A 31 67.07 -15.57 2.32
N ALA A 32 66.49 -14.73 1.48
CA ALA A 32 65.15 -15.01 0.88
C ALA A 32 65.31 -15.21 -0.62
N GLY A 33 65.60 -16.44 -1.05
CA GLY A 33 65.62 -16.78 -2.45
C GLY A 33 64.29 -16.53 -3.14
N GLY A 34 64.30 -15.69 -4.20
CA GLY A 34 63.28 -15.74 -5.25
C GLY A 34 61.96 -14.98 -5.09
N GLY A 35 61.85 -13.98 -4.21
CA GLY A 35 60.63 -13.12 -4.08
C GLY A 35 60.86 -11.66 -4.41
N ILE A 36 59.78 -10.85 -4.60
CA ILE A 36 59.84 -9.40 -4.84
C ILE A 36 60.67 -8.78 -3.72
N TRP A 37 61.89 -8.37 -4.01
CA TRP A 37 62.96 -8.02 -3.03
C TRP A 37 62.58 -6.95 -1.99
N TRP A 38 61.74 -5.98 -2.36
CA TRP A 38 61.30 -4.90 -1.46
C TRP A 38 60.27 -5.38 -0.40
N ARG A 39 59.56 -6.51 -0.62
CA ARG A 39 58.66 -7.10 0.35
C ARG A 39 59.33 -7.79 1.55
N ASN A 40 60.61 -8.14 1.41
CA ASN A 40 61.41 -8.83 2.43
C ASN A 40 62.33 -7.84 3.20
N THR A 41 62.21 -6.53 2.94
CA THR A 41 62.97 -5.56 3.70
C THR A 41 62.41 -5.35 5.10
N VAL A 42 63.27 -5.16 6.11
CA VAL A 42 62.87 -4.89 7.51
C VAL A 42 61.95 -3.65 7.58
N ILE A 43 62.18 -2.68 6.72
CA ILE A 43 61.32 -1.48 6.63
C ILE A 43 59.91 -1.84 6.19
N TYR A 44 59.77 -2.68 5.19
CA TYR A 44 58.43 -3.13 4.72
C TYR A 44 57.72 -3.95 5.78
N MET A 45 58.42 -4.83 6.51
CA MET A 45 57.85 -5.59 7.62
C MET A 45 57.41 -4.71 8.75
N ALA A 46 58.26 -3.70 9.14
CA ALA A 46 57.93 -2.72 10.15
C ALA A 46 56.70 -1.88 9.75
N LEU A 47 56.69 -1.36 8.51
CA LEU A 47 55.55 -0.60 7.97
C LEU A 47 54.26 -1.43 7.96
N ARG A 48 54.38 -2.68 7.53
CA ARG A 48 53.22 -3.62 7.53
C ARG A 48 52.72 -3.94 8.93
N LEU A 49 53.64 -4.04 9.90
CA LEU A 49 53.29 -4.22 11.32
C LEU A 49 52.60 -2.96 11.85
N CYS A 50 53.14 -1.77 11.61
CA CYS A 50 52.54 -0.48 11.98
C CYS A 50 51.12 -0.33 11.37
N LEU A 51 50.95 -0.65 10.10
CA LEU A 51 49.64 -0.60 9.43
C LEU A 51 48.66 -1.62 10.02
N ARG A 52 49.12 -2.81 10.45
CA ARG A 52 48.25 -3.79 11.14
C ARG A 52 47.85 -3.28 12.51
N VAL A 53 48.77 -2.72 13.28
CA VAL A 53 48.49 -2.14 14.61
C VAL A 53 47.53 -0.97 14.46
N LEU A 54 47.77 -0.07 13.49
CA LEU A 54 46.85 1.06 13.20
C LEU A 54 45.44 0.59 12.83
N ARG A 55 45.33 -0.43 11.97
CA ARG A 55 44.02 -1.01 11.63
C ARG A 55 43.36 -1.64 12.84
N TRP A 56 44.10 -2.41 13.63
CA TRP A 56 43.60 -3.02 14.85
C TRP A 56 43.11 -1.95 15.85
N CYS A 57 43.89 -0.90 16.09
CA CYS A 57 43.50 0.25 16.92
C CYS A 57 42.23 0.92 16.36
N TRP A 58 42.18 1.14 15.04
CA TRP A 58 41.03 1.72 14.36
C TRP A 58 39.77 0.88 14.51
N ASP A 59 39.91 -0.44 14.39
CA ASP A 59 38.76 -1.35 14.56
C ASP A 59 38.27 -1.41 16.01
N LYS A 60 39.21 -1.36 16.98
CA LYS A 60 38.87 -1.24 18.42
C LYS A 60 38.17 0.09 18.74
N ILE A 61 38.68 1.19 18.18
CA ILE A 61 38.05 2.52 18.32
C ILE A 61 36.62 2.50 17.71
N LYS A 62 36.47 1.96 16.52
CA LYS A 62 35.14 1.82 15.89
C LYS A 62 34.20 0.95 16.71
N ALA A 63 34.68 -0.16 17.29
CA ALA A 63 33.88 -1.03 18.13
C ALA A 63 33.46 -0.32 19.44
N PHE A 64 34.38 0.41 20.06
CA PHE A 64 34.10 1.22 21.24
C PHE A 64 33.09 2.32 20.94
N CYS A 65 33.30 3.11 19.85
CA CYS A 65 32.35 4.14 19.43
C CYS A 65 30.95 3.57 19.14
N ARG A 66 30.85 2.40 18.51
CA ARG A 66 29.56 1.72 18.29
C ARG A 66 28.90 1.31 19.60
N GLY A 67 29.67 0.78 20.55
CA GLY A 67 29.18 0.43 21.88
C GLY A 67 28.65 1.63 22.66
N VAL A 68 29.40 2.74 22.66
CA VAL A 68 28.97 4.00 23.27
C VAL A 68 27.73 4.55 22.59
N CYS A 69 27.70 4.56 21.24
CA CYS A 69 26.52 4.98 20.47
C CYS A 69 25.28 4.14 20.80
N TYR A 70 25.44 2.81 20.91
CA TYR A 70 24.34 1.92 21.29
C TYR A 70 23.84 2.16 22.73
N MET A 71 24.74 2.39 23.67
CA MET A 71 24.38 2.75 25.06
C MET A 71 23.66 4.11 25.12
N THR A 72 24.14 5.09 24.37
CA THR A 72 23.54 6.43 24.36
C THR A 72 22.16 6.47 23.72
N THR A 73 21.84 5.57 22.78
CA THR A 73 20.49 5.48 22.20
C THR A 73 19.39 5.06 23.17
N LYS A 74 19.75 4.38 24.26
CA LYS A 74 18.82 3.98 25.34
C LYS A 74 18.51 5.11 26.34
N ILE A 75 19.33 6.19 26.34
CA ILE A 75 19.17 7.31 27.24
C ILE A 75 18.21 8.34 26.59
N PRO A 76 17.21 8.86 27.35
CA PRO A 76 16.35 9.92 26.84
C PRO A 76 17.15 11.10 26.28
N ILE A 77 16.67 11.69 25.19
CA ILE A 77 17.38 12.73 24.42
C ILE A 77 17.89 13.88 25.30
N VAL A 78 17.10 14.29 26.29
CA VAL A 78 17.43 15.38 27.23
C VAL A 78 18.68 15.07 28.04
N TRP A 79 18.77 13.88 28.62
CA TRP A 79 19.93 13.46 29.43
C TRP A 79 21.16 13.22 28.57
N ARG A 80 20.96 12.71 27.35
CA ARG A 80 22.05 12.52 26.39
C ARG A 80 22.67 13.85 25.96
N THR A 81 21.83 14.82 25.61
CA THR A 81 22.32 16.17 25.23
C THR A 81 22.97 16.87 26.42
N ALA A 82 22.39 16.79 27.61
CA ALA A 82 22.98 17.35 28.83
C ALA A 82 24.36 16.76 29.11
N LEU A 83 24.55 15.45 28.97
CA LEU A 83 25.81 14.76 29.17
C LEU A 83 26.86 15.19 28.13
N ILE A 84 26.48 15.30 26.85
CA ILE A 84 27.38 15.78 25.77
C ILE A 84 27.82 17.20 26.05
N VAL A 85 26.89 18.10 26.40
CA VAL A 85 27.19 19.49 26.72
C VAL A 85 28.10 19.57 27.92
N LEU A 86 27.86 18.79 28.97
CA LEU A 86 28.73 18.75 30.17
C LEU A 86 30.16 18.33 29.82
N VAL A 87 30.34 17.26 29.04
CA VAL A 87 31.65 16.78 28.58
C VAL A 87 32.37 17.86 27.76
N VAL A 88 31.65 18.53 26.83
CA VAL A 88 32.20 19.61 26.04
C VAL A 88 32.65 20.80 26.93
N LEU A 89 31.85 21.19 27.92
CA LEU A 89 32.17 22.27 28.85
C LEU A 89 33.40 21.94 29.70
N VAL A 90 33.46 20.72 30.26
CA VAL A 90 34.60 20.25 31.06
C VAL A 90 35.87 20.23 30.19
N THR A 91 35.79 19.70 28.97
CA THR A 91 36.92 19.65 28.04
C THR A 91 37.42 21.06 27.67
N ASN A 92 36.48 21.98 27.37
CA ASN A 92 36.79 23.38 27.12
C ASN A 92 37.50 24.03 28.32
N PHE A 93 37.01 23.83 29.53
CA PHE A 93 37.59 24.37 30.77
C PHE A 93 39.00 23.83 31.01
N CYS A 94 39.21 22.51 30.87
CA CYS A 94 40.53 21.91 31.01
C CYS A 94 41.55 22.44 29.98
N LEU A 95 41.14 22.56 28.72
CA LEU A 95 41.98 23.13 27.66
C LEU A 95 42.28 24.58 27.90
N ALA A 96 41.33 25.40 28.34
CA ALA A 96 41.52 26.80 28.65
C ALA A 96 42.59 27.03 29.76
N ILE A 97 42.58 26.20 30.81
CA ILE A 97 43.62 26.22 31.85
C ILE A 97 44.97 25.80 31.26
N SER A 98 45.02 24.81 30.39
CA SER A 98 46.24 24.26 29.80
C SER A 98 46.93 25.23 28.82
N ILE A 99 46.19 26.17 28.26
CA ILE A 99 46.76 27.21 27.34
C ILE A 99 47.87 28.00 28.02
N ARG A 100 47.78 28.23 29.34
CA ARG A 100 48.79 28.95 30.10
C ARG A 100 50.16 28.24 30.11
N TYR A 101 50.17 26.93 29.89
CA TYR A 101 51.36 26.09 30.00
C TYR A 101 51.91 25.61 28.64
N SER A 102 51.11 25.61 27.59
CA SER A 102 51.52 25.06 26.30
C SER A 102 50.79 25.71 25.12
N GLY A 103 51.54 26.18 24.11
CA GLY A 103 50.98 26.67 22.84
C GLY A 103 50.22 25.58 22.05
N PHE A 104 50.55 24.31 22.26
CA PHE A 104 49.84 23.20 21.67
C PHE A 104 48.40 23.08 22.20
N ALA A 105 48.18 23.42 23.46
CA ALA A 105 46.83 23.44 24.05
C ALA A 105 45.94 24.49 23.40
N LEU A 106 46.49 25.65 23.00
CA LEU A 106 45.78 26.67 22.24
C LEU A 106 45.32 26.12 20.86
N PHE A 107 46.18 25.42 20.16
CA PHE A 107 45.83 24.78 18.88
C PHE A 107 44.70 23.78 19.05
N CYS A 108 44.80 22.87 20.03
CA CYS A 108 43.73 21.87 20.33
C CYS A 108 42.41 22.55 20.69
N TRP A 109 42.44 23.66 21.43
CA TRP A 109 41.25 24.42 21.80
C TRP A 109 40.57 25.06 20.60
N LEU A 110 41.33 25.66 19.68
CA LEU A 110 40.81 26.24 18.43
C LEU A 110 40.19 25.15 17.52
N VAL A 111 40.84 23.98 17.42
CA VAL A 111 40.31 22.85 16.66
C VAL A 111 38.98 22.35 17.26
N LEU A 112 38.88 22.24 18.59
CA LEU A 112 37.67 21.87 19.29
C LEU A 112 36.54 22.87 19.02
N LEU A 113 36.79 24.17 19.09
CA LEU A 113 35.82 25.22 18.79
C LEU A 113 35.33 25.14 17.33
N ALA A 114 36.22 24.93 16.37
CA ALA A 114 35.88 24.74 14.97
C ALA A 114 35.00 23.50 14.76
N LEU A 115 35.30 22.39 15.43
CA LEU A 115 34.53 21.19 15.37
C LEU A 115 33.10 21.38 15.93
N ILE A 116 32.97 22.06 17.07
CA ILE A 116 31.66 22.38 17.68
C ILE A 116 30.84 23.25 16.72
N PHE A 117 31.47 24.27 16.11
CA PHE A 117 30.80 25.12 15.13
C PHE A 117 30.30 24.35 13.92
N LEU A 118 31.13 23.48 13.34
CA LEU A 118 30.74 22.61 12.21
C LEU A 118 29.56 21.67 12.55
N LEU A 119 29.59 21.07 13.76
CA LEU A 119 28.49 20.21 14.24
C LEU A 119 27.21 21.01 14.43
N ALA A 120 27.28 22.23 14.97
CA ALA A 120 26.12 23.10 15.12
C ALA A 120 25.52 23.50 13.76
N CYS A 121 26.37 23.88 12.78
CA CYS A 121 25.94 24.18 11.42
C CYS A 121 25.30 22.97 10.74
N PHE A 122 25.86 21.78 10.93
CA PHE A 122 25.30 20.54 10.40
C PHE A 122 23.92 20.21 11.01
N GLY A 123 23.77 20.36 12.33
CA GLY A 123 22.49 20.21 13.02
C GLY A 123 21.44 21.22 12.53
N ALA A 124 21.82 22.48 12.36
CA ALA A 124 20.95 23.52 11.83
C ALA A 124 20.50 23.21 10.39
N TRP A 125 21.39 22.67 9.55
CA TRP A 125 21.06 22.25 8.19
C TRP A 125 20.03 21.10 8.18
N GLN A 126 20.20 20.09 9.04
CA GLN A 126 19.22 19.00 9.17
C GLN A 126 17.86 19.52 9.65
N MET A 127 17.85 20.43 10.65
CA MET A 127 16.62 21.04 11.15
C MET A 127 15.88 21.85 10.08
N ARG A 128 16.64 22.58 9.23
CA ARG A 128 16.07 23.31 8.08
C ARG A 128 15.34 22.37 7.11
N SER A 129 15.92 21.19 6.84
CA SER A 129 15.30 20.19 5.97
C SER A 129 13.98 19.65 6.55
N LEU A 130 13.94 19.35 7.85
CA LEU A 130 12.72 18.94 8.55
C LEU A 130 11.65 20.03 8.55
N LYS A 131 12.06 21.29 8.80
CA LYS A 131 11.15 22.44 8.77
C LYS A 131 10.51 22.61 7.39
N ALA A 132 11.32 22.59 6.32
CA ALA A 132 10.85 22.70 4.94
C ALA A 132 9.85 21.58 4.57
N ALA A 133 10.09 20.35 5.04
CA ALA A 133 9.17 19.23 4.83
C ALA A 133 7.85 19.42 5.60
N GLY A 134 7.93 19.89 6.84
CA GLY A 134 6.73 20.21 7.62
C GLY A 134 5.88 21.32 6.97
N GLU A 135 6.50 22.35 6.43
CA GLU A 135 5.83 23.43 5.69
C GLU A 135 5.13 22.91 4.43
N LYS A 136 5.77 22.02 3.68
CA LYS A 136 5.20 21.39 2.49
C LYS A 136 4.01 20.48 2.83
N LEU A 137 4.15 19.64 3.85
CA LEU A 137 3.06 18.81 4.34
C LEU A 137 1.86 19.66 4.79
N ALA A 138 2.12 20.76 5.49
CA ALA A 138 1.08 21.71 5.90
C ALA A 138 0.41 22.42 4.70
N ALA A 139 1.13 22.61 3.61
CA ALA A 139 0.60 23.15 2.36
C ALA A 139 -0.19 22.12 1.51
N GLY A 140 -0.23 20.85 1.95
CA GLY A 140 -0.94 19.78 1.25
C GLY A 140 -0.10 19.02 0.21
N GLU A 141 1.22 19.26 0.13
CA GLU A 141 2.14 18.53 -0.75
C GLU A 141 2.55 17.20 -0.12
N PHE A 142 1.64 16.23 -0.03
CA PHE A 142 1.86 14.96 0.69
C PHE A 142 2.82 14.00 -0.01
N GLU A 143 3.08 14.19 -1.31
CA GLU A 143 4.03 13.37 -2.07
C GLU A 143 5.50 13.73 -1.80
N TYR A 144 5.74 14.87 -1.14
CA TYR A 144 7.10 15.29 -0.82
C TYR A 144 7.75 14.34 0.17
N LYS A 145 8.95 13.83 -0.18
CA LYS A 145 9.76 12.93 0.66
C LYS A 145 11.07 13.58 1.06
N ILE A 146 11.42 13.43 2.32
CA ILE A 146 12.72 13.83 2.83
C ILE A 146 13.72 12.72 2.51
N ASP A 147 14.88 13.08 1.92
CA ASP A 147 15.99 12.13 1.76
C ASP A 147 16.68 11.91 3.11
N THR A 148 16.53 10.70 3.66
CA THR A 148 17.07 10.31 4.97
C THR A 148 18.49 9.77 4.91
N LYS A 149 19.11 9.62 3.71
CA LYS A 149 20.43 8.98 3.52
C LYS A 149 21.55 9.69 4.28
N HIS A 150 21.50 11.02 4.37
CA HIS A 150 22.50 11.86 5.01
C HIS A 150 22.06 12.38 6.39
N MET A 151 20.95 11.87 6.92
CA MET A 151 20.46 12.23 8.25
C MET A 151 20.90 11.22 9.30
N TYR A 152 21.16 11.70 10.50
CA TYR A 152 21.65 10.86 11.60
C TYR A 152 20.77 11.02 12.83
N TRP A 153 20.74 9.97 13.67
CA TRP A 153 20.08 9.91 14.96
C TRP A 153 18.59 10.30 14.89
N GLU A 154 18.19 11.18 15.79
CA GLU A 154 16.79 11.62 15.94
C GLU A 154 16.27 12.36 14.69
N PHE A 155 17.14 13.13 13.98
CA PHE A 155 16.73 13.82 12.75
C PHE A 155 16.27 12.84 11.69
N LYS A 156 16.94 11.69 11.56
CA LYS A 156 16.54 10.62 10.64
C LYS A 156 15.19 10.04 11.04
N HIS A 157 15.01 9.73 12.33
CA HIS A 157 13.74 9.18 12.83
C HIS A 157 12.57 10.15 12.65
N HIS A 158 12.78 11.45 12.92
CA HIS A 158 11.78 12.47 12.66
C HIS A 158 11.46 12.62 11.16
N ALA A 159 12.46 12.52 10.29
CA ALA A 159 12.27 12.55 8.84
C ALA A 159 11.45 11.35 8.35
N GLU A 160 11.75 10.15 8.85
CA GLU A 160 11.00 8.92 8.56
C GLU A 160 9.54 9.02 9.05
N ASN A 161 9.32 9.57 10.24
CA ASN A 161 7.98 9.81 10.78
C ASN A 161 7.20 10.81 9.91
N LEU A 162 7.83 11.94 9.50
CA LEU A 162 7.19 12.91 8.60
C LEU A 162 6.85 12.29 7.24
N ASN A 163 7.73 11.48 6.68
CA ASN A 163 7.45 10.74 5.44
C ASN A 163 6.26 9.79 5.60
N SER A 164 6.17 9.06 6.72
CA SER A 164 5.06 8.16 7.02
C SER A 164 3.73 8.91 7.21
N ILE A 165 3.77 10.09 7.85
CA ILE A 165 2.60 10.98 7.99
C ILE A 165 2.15 11.44 6.60
N GLY A 166 3.08 11.85 5.72
CA GLY A 166 2.78 12.23 4.34
C GLY A 166 2.07 11.11 3.59
N ASP A 167 2.58 9.88 3.66
CA ASP A 167 1.97 8.71 3.04
C ASP A 167 0.55 8.43 3.55
N GLY A 168 0.38 8.47 4.88
CA GLY A 168 -0.92 8.29 5.51
C GLY A 168 -1.94 9.36 5.11
N MET A 169 -1.50 10.62 5.03
CA MET A 169 -2.36 11.73 4.60
C MET A 169 -2.71 11.63 3.10
N ALA A 170 -1.75 11.29 2.23
CA ALA A 170 -1.99 11.08 0.80
C ALA A 170 -3.05 9.98 0.58
N ALA A 171 -2.88 8.83 1.24
CA ALA A 171 -3.83 7.72 1.18
C ALA A 171 -5.23 8.11 1.70
N ALA A 172 -5.30 8.85 2.81
CA ALA A 172 -6.56 9.31 3.38
C ALA A 172 -7.30 10.31 2.46
N VAL A 173 -6.56 11.24 1.83
CA VAL A 173 -7.12 12.20 0.86
C VAL A 173 -7.61 11.47 -0.38
N GLU A 174 -6.83 10.54 -0.92
CA GLU A 174 -7.23 9.73 -2.08
C GLU A 174 -8.51 8.93 -1.79
N GLN A 175 -8.56 8.27 -0.64
CA GLN A 175 -9.77 7.53 -0.22
C GLN A 175 -10.99 8.45 -0.07
N ARG A 176 -10.80 9.65 0.49
CA ARG A 176 -11.87 10.64 0.62
C ARG A 176 -12.35 11.14 -0.74
N MET A 177 -11.41 11.48 -1.66
CA MET A 177 -11.75 11.89 -3.01
C MET A 177 -12.52 10.80 -3.77
N LYS A 178 -12.10 9.54 -3.64
CA LYS A 178 -12.82 8.40 -4.22
C LYS A 178 -14.24 8.29 -3.66
N SER A 179 -14.42 8.46 -2.36
CA SER A 179 -15.74 8.46 -1.70
C SER A 179 -16.62 9.62 -2.19
N GLU A 180 -16.07 10.84 -2.31
CA GLU A 180 -16.84 12.00 -2.79
C GLU A 180 -17.22 11.88 -4.28
N ARG A 181 -16.31 11.36 -5.12
CA ARG A 181 -16.64 11.03 -6.53
C ARG A 181 -17.79 10.03 -6.61
N LEU A 182 -17.71 8.95 -5.82
CA LEU A 182 -18.76 7.94 -5.76
C LEU A 182 -20.12 8.53 -5.35
N LYS A 183 -20.16 9.44 -4.38
CA LYS A 183 -21.39 10.13 -3.97
C LYS A 183 -21.97 10.99 -5.11
N THR A 184 -21.11 11.71 -5.82
CA THR A 184 -21.53 12.56 -6.94
C THR A 184 -22.07 11.73 -8.10
N GLU A 185 -21.40 10.64 -8.45
CA GLU A 185 -21.85 9.71 -9.49
C GLU A 185 -23.16 9.02 -9.11
N LEU A 186 -23.31 8.58 -7.85
CA LEU A 186 -24.57 8.05 -7.34
C LEU A 186 -25.71 9.04 -7.51
N ILE A 187 -25.54 10.29 -7.09
CA ILE A 187 -26.59 11.31 -7.18
C ILE A 187 -26.95 11.62 -8.65
N THR A 188 -25.97 11.79 -9.51
CA THR A 188 -26.19 12.18 -10.90
C THR A 188 -26.83 11.06 -11.73
N ASN A 189 -26.26 9.86 -11.70
CA ASN A 189 -26.72 8.75 -12.54
C ASN A 189 -28.06 8.19 -12.04
N VAL A 190 -28.21 8.06 -10.71
CA VAL A 190 -29.48 7.60 -10.13
C VAL A 190 -30.60 8.60 -10.36
N SER A 191 -30.33 9.92 -10.27
CA SER A 191 -31.34 10.94 -10.56
C SER A 191 -31.89 10.83 -11.97
N HIS A 192 -31.02 10.56 -12.94
CA HIS A 192 -31.43 10.33 -14.33
C HIS A 192 -32.25 9.04 -14.46
N ASP A 193 -31.79 7.94 -13.84
CA ASP A 193 -32.43 6.63 -13.95
C ASP A 193 -33.77 6.54 -13.18
N ILE A 194 -33.98 7.36 -12.16
CA ILE A 194 -35.25 7.55 -11.47
C ILE A 194 -36.21 8.44 -12.28
N LYS A 195 -35.71 9.51 -12.90
CA LYS A 195 -36.53 10.46 -13.67
C LYS A 195 -37.26 9.78 -14.83
N THR A 196 -36.61 8.84 -15.52
CA THR A 196 -37.20 8.15 -16.67
C THR A 196 -38.46 7.34 -16.32
N PRO A 197 -38.46 6.37 -15.39
CA PRO A 197 -39.68 5.63 -15.01
C PRO A 197 -40.72 6.54 -14.36
N MET A 198 -40.30 7.57 -13.59
CA MET A 198 -41.23 8.51 -12.97
C MET A 198 -41.97 9.34 -14.02
N THR A 199 -41.28 9.83 -15.05
CA THR A 199 -41.92 10.56 -16.15
C THR A 199 -42.88 9.63 -16.92
N SER A 200 -42.51 8.38 -17.14
CA SER A 200 -43.39 7.40 -17.76
C SER A 200 -44.66 7.16 -16.91
N ILE A 201 -44.51 6.98 -15.59
CA ILE A 201 -45.65 6.81 -14.67
C ILE A 201 -46.58 8.03 -14.78
N ILE A 202 -46.07 9.26 -14.72
CA ILE A 202 -46.88 10.47 -14.82
C ILE A 202 -47.63 10.52 -16.16
N ASN A 203 -46.96 10.23 -17.26
CA ASN A 203 -47.59 10.26 -18.59
C ASN A 203 -48.70 9.21 -18.73
N TYR A 204 -48.52 7.99 -18.22
CA TYR A 204 -49.52 6.96 -18.27
C TYR A 204 -50.70 7.18 -17.31
N VAL A 205 -50.48 7.89 -16.20
CA VAL A 205 -51.59 8.39 -15.34
C VAL A 205 -52.39 9.45 -16.10
N ASP A 206 -51.76 10.40 -16.74
CA ASP A 206 -52.45 11.40 -17.60
C ASP A 206 -53.25 10.76 -18.76
N LEU A 207 -52.73 9.66 -19.33
CA LEU A 207 -53.44 8.93 -20.38
C LEU A 207 -54.67 8.19 -19.82
N LEU A 208 -54.60 7.65 -18.60
CA LEU A 208 -55.73 7.01 -17.92
C LEU A 208 -56.82 8.01 -17.51
N GLU A 209 -56.48 9.28 -17.27
CA GLU A 209 -57.45 10.33 -16.98
C GLU A 209 -58.23 10.80 -18.21
N ARG A 210 -57.69 10.54 -19.43
CA ARG A 210 -58.35 10.85 -20.69
C ARG A 210 -59.29 9.72 -21.09
N PRO A 211 -60.33 10.02 -21.96
CA PRO A 211 -61.14 8.98 -22.56
C PRO A 211 -60.30 7.94 -23.29
N HIS A 212 -60.41 6.65 -22.93
CA HIS A 212 -59.66 5.53 -23.49
C HIS A 212 -60.58 4.30 -23.55
N SER A 213 -60.21 3.28 -24.36
CA SER A 213 -60.84 2.01 -24.39
C SER A 213 -60.42 1.12 -23.21
N ASP A 214 -61.19 0.12 -22.83
CA ASP A 214 -60.84 -0.84 -21.78
C ASP A 214 -59.52 -1.59 -22.08
N GLU A 215 -59.19 -1.80 -23.35
CA GLU A 215 -57.95 -2.45 -23.79
C GLU A 215 -56.74 -1.53 -23.61
N GLU A 216 -56.81 -0.26 -24.03
CA GLU A 216 -55.81 0.72 -23.77
C GLU A 216 -55.57 0.98 -22.26
N GLY A 217 -56.65 1.00 -21.47
CA GLY A 217 -56.55 1.13 -20.03
C GLY A 217 -55.77 -0.03 -19.38
N ARG A 218 -55.92 -1.26 -19.85
CA ARG A 218 -55.13 -2.42 -19.38
C ARG A 218 -53.65 -2.28 -19.76
N GLU A 219 -53.36 -1.90 -21.01
CA GLU A 219 -51.98 -1.63 -21.44
C GLU A 219 -51.31 -0.54 -20.56
N TYR A 220 -52.02 0.56 -20.27
CA TYR A 220 -51.50 1.63 -19.43
C TYR A 220 -51.22 1.14 -18.01
N LEU A 221 -52.10 0.33 -17.42
CA LEU A 221 -51.88 -0.25 -16.11
C LEU A 221 -50.71 -1.22 -16.08
N GLU A 222 -50.49 -2.02 -17.12
CA GLU A 222 -49.33 -2.91 -17.22
C GLU A 222 -48.02 -2.13 -17.29
N VAL A 223 -47.99 -1.02 -18.02
CA VAL A 223 -46.80 -0.14 -18.08
C VAL A 223 -46.57 0.51 -16.71
N LEU A 224 -47.60 0.99 -16.04
CA LEU A 224 -47.52 1.57 -14.70
C LEU A 224 -46.95 0.59 -13.70
N GLU A 225 -47.46 -0.65 -13.69
CA GLU A 225 -46.98 -1.71 -12.81
C GLU A 225 -45.49 -2.01 -13.07
N ARG A 226 -45.10 -2.16 -14.34
CA ARG A 226 -43.73 -2.41 -14.74
C ARG A 226 -42.80 -1.27 -14.31
N GLN A 227 -43.17 -0.01 -14.55
CA GLN A 227 -42.34 1.16 -14.17
C GLN A 227 -42.27 1.34 -12.65
N SER A 228 -43.33 1.08 -11.93
CA SER A 228 -43.36 1.11 -10.46
C SER A 228 -42.44 0.05 -9.85
N LYS A 229 -42.49 -1.20 -10.35
CA LYS A 229 -41.58 -2.29 -9.94
C LYS A 229 -40.10 -1.91 -10.23
N ARG A 230 -39.86 -1.32 -11.39
CA ARG A 230 -38.52 -0.84 -11.78
C ARG A 230 -38.01 0.24 -10.81
N LEU A 231 -38.86 1.23 -10.50
CA LEU A 231 -38.50 2.30 -9.57
C LEU A 231 -38.21 1.78 -8.18
N LYS A 232 -39.03 0.86 -7.68
CA LYS A 232 -38.83 0.19 -6.41
C LYS A 232 -37.45 -0.50 -6.37
N LYS A 233 -37.12 -1.31 -7.40
CA LYS A 233 -35.82 -2.00 -7.47
C LYS A 233 -34.64 -1.03 -7.51
N LEU A 234 -34.74 0.07 -8.27
CA LEU A 234 -33.70 1.10 -8.33
C LEU A 234 -33.43 1.75 -6.97
N THR A 235 -34.51 2.03 -6.21
CA THR A 235 -34.38 2.62 -4.87
C THR A 235 -33.79 1.62 -3.86
N GLU A 236 -34.16 0.36 -3.93
CA GLU A 236 -33.60 -0.70 -3.09
C GLU A 236 -32.09 -0.90 -3.39
N ASP A 237 -31.72 -1.02 -4.67
CA ASP A 237 -30.31 -1.15 -5.11
C ASP A 237 -29.48 0.06 -4.67
N LEU A 238 -30.04 1.29 -4.74
CA LEU A 238 -29.36 2.51 -4.29
C LEU A 238 -29.07 2.51 -2.80
N VAL A 239 -30.11 2.19 -1.98
CA VAL A 239 -29.97 2.14 -0.52
C VAL A 239 -28.94 1.08 -0.13
N GLU A 240 -28.96 -0.09 -0.79
CA GLU A 240 -28.00 -1.16 -0.55
C GLU A 240 -26.59 -0.75 -0.93
N ALA A 241 -26.37 -0.17 -2.13
CA ALA A 241 -25.07 0.35 -2.57
C ALA A 241 -24.53 1.44 -1.63
N SER A 242 -25.41 2.33 -1.14
CA SER A 242 -25.07 3.36 -0.17
C SER A 242 -24.63 2.76 1.17
N LYS A 243 -25.38 1.79 1.72
CA LYS A 243 -25.05 1.10 2.96
C LYS A 243 -23.74 0.30 2.83
N ALA A 244 -23.55 -0.39 1.70
CA ALA A 244 -22.33 -1.16 1.43
C ALA A 244 -21.09 -0.27 1.36
N SER A 245 -21.20 0.92 0.73
CA SER A 245 -20.07 1.86 0.61
C SER A 245 -19.72 2.58 1.91
N THR A 246 -20.66 2.72 2.85
CA THR A 246 -20.44 3.35 4.16
C THR A 246 -20.10 2.36 5.27
N GLY A 247 -20.05 1.05 4.96
CA GLY A 247 -19.82 0.01 5.97
C GLY A 247 -20.97 -0.19 6.96
N ASN A 248 -22.16 0.38 6.70
CA ASN A 248 -23.32 0.33 7.59
C ASN A 248 -24.21 -0.89 7.36
N ILE A 249 -23.66 -1.99 6.84
CA ILE A 249 -24.35 -3.28 6.73
C ILE A 249 -23.91 -4.16 7.89
N SER A 250 -24.87 -4.62 8.69
CA SER A 250 -24.60 -5.65 9.70
C SER A 250 -24.37 -7.00 9.03
N VAL A 251 -23.20 -7.58 9.24
CA VAL A 251 -22.80 -8.88 8.70
C VAL A 251 -22.82 -9.91 9.83
N THR A 252 -23.58 -10.99 9.66
CA THR A 252 -23.61 -12.10 10.62
C THR A 252 -23.04 -13.34 9.94
N LEU A 253 -21.73 -13.56 10.15
CA LEU A 253 -21.04 -14.69 9.56
C LEU A 253 -21.41 -16.00 10.28
N ALA A 254 -21.95 -16.95 9.53
CA ALA A 254 -22.28 -18.31 9.98
C ALA A 254 -21.83 -19.34 8.94
N PRO A 255 -21.66 -20.62 9.32
CA PRO A 255 -21.48 -21.69 8.34
C PRO A 255 -22.68 -21.76 7.40
N THR A 256 -22.44 -21.51 6.11
CA THR A 256 -23.48 -21.40 5.07
C THR A 256 -23.14 -22.34 3.92
N SER A 257 -24.11 -23.15 3.48
CA SER A 257 -23.95 -24.05 2.34
C SER A 257 -24.02 -23.26 1.02
N THR A 258 -22.95 -23.33 0.23
CA THR A 258 -22.91 -22.66 -1.08
C THR A 258 -23.95 -23.22 -2.05
N ILE A 259 -24.15 -24.55 -2.03
CA ILE A 259 -25.09 -25.23 -2.94
C ILE A 259 -26.55 -24.92 -2.59
N GLU A 260 -26.89 -24.84 -1.30
CA GLU A 260 -28.25 -24.47 -0.89
C GLU A 260 -28.64 -23.08 -1.38
N ILE A 261 -27.75 -22.11 -1.24
CA ILE A 261 -27.97 -20.73 -1.72
C ILE A 261 -28.10 -20.71 -3.26
N ILE A 262 -27.28 -21.45 -3.98
CA ILE A 262 -27.35 -21.55 -5.44
C ILE A 262 -28.67 -22.17 -5.86
N ASN A 263 -29.09 -23.31 -5.25
CA ASN A 263 -30.33 -23.99 -5.59
C ASN A 263 -31.55 -23.13 -5.27
N GLN A 264 -31.56 -22.42 -4.15
CA GLN A 264 -32.62 -21.49 -3.79
C GLN A 264 -32.76 -20.39 -4.85
N SER A 265 -31.64 -19.79 -5.25
CA SER A 265 -31.62 -18.73 -6.28
C SER A 265 -32.05 -19.31 -7.66
N LEU A 266 -31.62 -20.51 -8.01
CA LEU A 266 -32.04 -21.17 -9.26
C LEU A 266 -33.55 -21.49 -9.28
N ALA A 267 -34.14 -21.84 -8.16
CA ALA A 267 -35.61 -22.07 -8.09
C ALA A 267 -36.39 -20.80 -8.42
N GLU A 268 -35.87 -19.62 -8.03
CA GLU A 268 -36.48 -18.31 -8.32
C GLU A 268 -36.32 -17.89 -9.78
N TYR A 269 -35.14 -18.16 -10.36
CA TYR A 269 -34.81 -17.74 -11.74
C TYR A 269 -35.10 -18.77 -12.80
N GLY A 270 -35.48 -20.03 -12.45
CA GLY A 270 -35.64 -21.15 -13.37
C GLY A 270 -36.61 -20.86 -14.53
N GLN A 271 -37.82 -20.39 -14.25
CA GLN A 271 -38.79 -20.03 -15.30
C GLN A 271 -38.30 -18.94 -16.25
N ARG A 272 -37.56 -17.95 -15.72
CA ARG A 272 -37.02 -16.86 -16.51
C ARG A 272 -35.86 -17.32 -17.39
N MET A 273 -35.03 -18.26 -16.90
CA MET A 273 -33.95 -18.86 -17.66
C MET A 273 -34.51 -19.79 -18.76
N GLU A 274 -35.56 -20.58 -18.48
CA GLU A 274 -36.28 -21.37 -19.49
C GLU A 274 -36.92 -20.49 -20.57
N ALA A 275 -37.59 -19.41 -20.18
CA ALA A 275 -38.14 -18.44 -21.12
C ALA A 275 -37.05 -17.80 -22.01
N GLY A 276 -35.84 -17.59 -21.49
CA GLY A 276 -34.66 -17.17 -22.24
C GLY A 276 -33.96 -18.30 -23.00
N LYS A 277 -34.50 -19.54 -22.97
CA LYS A 277 -33.88 -20.76 -23.56
C LYS A 277 -32.43 -20.97 -23.06
N LEU A 278 -32.16 -20.65 -21.79
CA LEU A 278 -30.85 -20.83 -21.16
C LEU A 278 -30.80 -22.22 -20.46
N SER A 279 -29.76 -22.98 -20.74
CA SER A 279 -29.53 -24.28 -20.09
C SER A 279 -28.50 -24.12 -18.96
N VAL A 280 -28.93 -24.20 -17.70
CA VAL A 280 -28.05 -24.08 -16.53
C VAL A 280 -27.39 -25.40 -16.19
N ILE A 281 -26.08 -25.41 -16.05
CA ILE A 281 -25.29 -26.58 -15.64
C ILE A 281 -24.57 -26.21 -14.34
N VAL A 282 -24.89 -26.90 -13.25
CA VAL A 282 -24.24 -26.73 -11.95
C VAL A 282 -23.25 -27.87 -11.77
N ASN A 283 -21.98 -27.50 -11.65
CA ASN A 283 -20.87 -28.41 -11.35
C ASN A 283 -20.42 -28.15 -9.90
N ALA A 284 -20.65 -29.13 -9.03
CA ALA A 284 -20.27 -29.03 -7.64
C ALA A 284 -19.59 -30.31 -7.17
N PRO A 285 -18.70 -30.29 -6.18
CA PRO A 285 -18.14 -31.47 -5.58
C PRO A 285 -19.22 -32.24 -4.80
N ASP A 286 -19.02 -33.54 -4.61
CA ASP A 286 -19.95 -34.42 -3.89
C ASP A 286 -20.26 -33.93 -2.47
N THR A 287 -19.27 -33.33 -1.83
CA THR A 287 -19.43 -32.64 -0.54
C THR A 287 -19.50 -31.15 -0.76
N ALA A 288 -20.65 -30.54 -0.56
CA ALA A 288 -20.85 -29.10 -0.70
C ALA A 288 -19.93 -28.31 0.26
N PRO A 289 -19.12 -27.40 -0.24
CA PRO A 289 -18.29 -26.59 0.65
C PRO A 289 -19.14 -25.65 1.49
N MET A 290 -18.92 -25.69 2.82
CA MET A 290 -19.49 -24.74 3.75
C MET A 290 -18.57 -23.50 3.82
N VAL A 291 -19.14 -22.32 3.64
CA VAL A 291 -18.41 -21.05 3.72
C VAL A 291 -18.79 -20.28 4.98
N ARG A 292 -17.88 -19.49 5.48
CA ARG A 292 -18.15 -18.55 6.57
C ARG A 292 -18.72 -17.26 5.99
N ALA A 293 -20.05 -17.20 5.84
CA ALA A 293 -20.75 -16.12 5.18
C ALA A 293 -22.07 -15.74 5.89
N ASP A 294 -22.59 -14.56 5.57
CA ASP A 294 -23.98 -14.21 5.89
C ASP A 294 -24.88 -14.72 4.73
N GLY A 295 -25.73 -15.69 5.01
CA GLY A 295 -26.57 -16.34 3.98
C GLY A 295 -27.43 -15.34 3.20
N ARG A 296 -27.94 -14.27 3.83
CA ARG A 296 -28.73 -13.22 3.16
C ARG A 296 -27.88 -12.43 2.17
N LEU A 297 -26.66 -12.07 2.59
CA LEU A 297 -25.77 -11.30 1.73
C LEU A 297 -25.22 -12.16 0.60
N LEU A 298 -24.88 -13.42 0.87
CA LEU A 298 -24.44 -14.35 -0.17
C LEU A 298 -25.57 -14.63 -1.18
N TRP A 299 -26.80 -14.84 -0.70
CA TRP A 299 -27.96 -14.98 -1.59
C TRP A 299 -28.10 -13.75 -2.50
N ARG A 300 -27.98 -12.55 -1.94
CA ARG A 300 -28.06 -11.29 -2.71
C ARG A 300 -26.93 -11.15 -3.76
N VAL A 301 -25.74 -11.64 -3.45
CA VAL A 301 -24.64 -11.71 -4.43
C VAL A 301 -25.02 -12.62 -5.61
N ILE A 302 -25.53 -13.83 -5.33
CA ILE A 302 -25.95 -14.77 -6.36
C ILE A 302 -27.16 -14.22 -7.15
N ASP A 303 -28.15 -13.61 -6.47
CA ASP A 303 -29.29 -12.92 -7.09
C ASP A 303 -28.84 -11.88 -8.14
N ASN A 304 -27.88 -11.05 -7.79
CA ASN A 304 -27.32 -10.08 -8.72
C ASN A 304 -26.67 -10.74 -9.95
N LEU A 305 -25.95 -11.84 -9.77
CA LEU A 305 -25.33 -12.58 -10.88
C LEU A 305 -26.40 -13.25 -11.77
N PHE A 306 -27.39 -13.92 -11.22
CA PHE A 306 -28.42 -14.56 -12.02
C PHE A 306 -29.35 -13.57 -12.69
N SER A 307 -29.66 -12.44 -12.05
CA SER A 307 -30.32 -11.32 -12.68
C SER A 307 -29.57 -10.81 -13.93
N ASN A 308 -28.24 -10.72 -13.85
CA ASN A 308 -27.39 -10.34 -14.98
C ASN A 308 -27.41 -11.42 -16.07
N VAL A 309 -27.32 -12.70 -15.73
CA VAL A 309 -27.42 -13.81 -16.68
C VAL A 309 -28.71 -13.72 -17.46
N VAL A 310 -29.88 -13.62 -16.79
CA VAL A 310 -31.18 -13.54 -17.49
C VAL A 310 -31.29 -12.35 -18.42
N LYS A 311 -30.62 -11.23 -18.09
CA LYS A 311 -30.69 -9.99 -18.92
C LYS A 311 -29.74 -10.01 -20.11
N TYR A 312 -28.53 -10.52 -19.91
CA TYR A 312 -27.43 -10.32 -20.84
C TYR A 312 -26.93 -11.59 -21.53
N ALA A 313 -27.30 -12.77 -21.04
CA ALA A 313 -26.89 -14.02 -21.71
C ALA A 313 -27.51 -14.15 -23.10
N MET A 314 -26.75 -14.73 -24.02
CA MET A 314 -27.22 -15.09 -25.36
C MET A 314 -28.24 -16.24 -25.25
N PRO A 315 -29.43 -16.11 -25.83
CA PRO A 315 -30.41 -17.20 -25.85
C PRO A 315 -29.84 -18.48 -26.49
N GLU A 316 -30.38 -19.61 -26.09
CA GLU A 316 -30.02 -20.95 -26.60
C GLU A 316 -28.57 -21.35 -26.26
N THR A 317 -27.97 -20.69 -25.24
CA THR A 317 -26.65 -21.03 -24.72
C THR A 317 -26.68 -21.64 -23.33
N ARG A 318 -25.55 -22.15 -22.88
CA ARG A 318 -25.35 -22.72 -21.55
C ARG A 318 -24.86 -21.69 -20.56
N VAL A 319 -25.36 -21.81 -19.32
CA VAL A 319 -24.83 -21.04 -18.16
C VAL A 319 -24.19 -22.07 -17.23
N TYR A 320 -22.93 -21.87 -16.92
CA TYR A 320 -22.18 -22.73 -16.01
C TYR A 320 -22.06 -22.08 -14.64
N VAL A 321 -22.42 -22.85 -13.61
CA VAL A 321 -22.23 -22.48 -12.20
C VAL A 321 -21.30 -23.52 -11.59
N ASP A 322 -20.02 -23.16 -11.48
CA ASP A 322 -19.01 -24.07 -10.97
C ASP A 322 -18.70 -23.73 -9.51
N VAL A 323 -18.76 -24.73 -8.65
CA VAL A 323 -18.36 -24.63 -7.24
C VAL A 323 -17.12 -25.50 -7.03
N SER A 324 -16.07 -24.90 -6.49
CA SER A 324 -14.81 -25.60 -6.22
C SER A 324 -14.17 -25.10 -4.93
N THR A 325 -13.14 -25.77 -4.46
CA THR A 325 -12.32 -25.34 -3.33
C THR A 325 -10.91 -25.01 -3.81
N ALA A 326 -10.38 -23.88 -3.38
CA ALA A 326 -9.01 -23.44 -3.68
C ALA A 326 -8.32 -23.03 -2.38
N GLY A 327 -7.49 -23.92 -1.83
CA GLY A 327 -6.85 -23.72 -0.54
C GLY A 327 -7.87 -23.62 0.59
N ASP A 328 -7.83 -22.54 1.38
CA ASP A 328 -8.78 -22.28 2.48
C ASP A 328 -10.09 -21.59 2.04
N ASN A 329 -10.33 -21.45 0.73
CA ASN A 329 -11.50 -20.78 0.19
C ASN A 329 -12.35 -21.70 -0.68
N ALA A 330 -13.68 -21.47 -0.69
CA ALA A 330 -14.58 -21.95 -1.71
C ALA A 330 -14.72 -20.90 -2.82
N VAL A 331 -14.72 -21.34 -4.06
CA VAL A 331 -14.87 -20.51 -5.25
C VAL A 331 -16.16 -20.88 -5.97
N ILE A 332 -17.02 -19.88 -6.19
CA ILE A 332 -18.25 -19.99 -6.98
C ILE A 332 -18.02 -19.17 -8.26
N ALA A 333 -18.06 -19.82 -9.42
CA ALA A 333 -17.89 -19.16 -10.71
C ALA A 333 -19.18 -19.27 -11.53
N VAL A 334 -19.70 -18.14 -11.99
CA VAL A 334 -20.85 -18.08 -12.91
C VAL A 334 -20.34 -17.63 -14.28
N LYS A 335 -20.62 -18.42 -15.32
CA LYS A 335 -20.16 -18.19 -16.69
C LYS A 335 -21.31 -18.22 -17.67
N ASN A 336 -21.36 -17.27 -18.58
CA ASN A 336 -22.34 -17.25 -19.68
C ASN A 336 -21.74 -16.56 -20.92
N ILE A 337 -22.31 -16.85 -22.08
CA ILE A 337 -22.02 -16.11 -23.32
C ILE A 337 -22.90 -14.85 -23.34
N SER A 338 -22.31 -13.71 -23.59
CA SER A 338 -23.03 -12.44 -23.69
C SER A 338 -23.75 -12.31 -25.04
N ARG A 339 -24.95 -11.71 -25.03
CA ARG A 339 -25.68 -11.38 -26.26
C ARG A 339 -25.01 -10.29 -27.08
N ALA A 340 -24.38 -9.34 -26.41
CA ALA A 340 -23.64 -8.24 -27.02
C ALA A 340 -22.14 -8.49 -26.87
N ALA A 341 -21.35 -8.04 -27.84
CA ALA A 341 -19.89 -8.09 -27.75
C ALA A 341 -19.38 -7.30 -26.55
N LEU A 342 -18.55 -7.93 -25.73
CA LEU A 342 -17.96 -7.31 -24.55
C LEU A 342 -16.66 -6.59 -24.92
N ASN A 343 -16.79 -5.38 -25.49
CA ASN A 343 -15.66 -4.52 -25.85
C ASN A 343 -15.18 -3.63 -24.70
N ILE A 344 -15.53 -3.99 -23.46
CA ILE A 344 -15.24 -3.24 -22.24
C ILE A 344 -14.37 -4.10 -21.37
N SER A 345 -13.38 -3.48 -20.69
CA SER A 345 -12.50 -4.20 -19.78
C SER A 345 -13.29 -4.73 -18.55
N ALA A 346 -12.80 -5.82 -17.96
CA ALA A 346 -13.41 -6.38 -16.76
C ALA A 346 -13.45 -5.39 -15.58
N ASP A 347 -12.43 -4.55 -15.44
CA ASP A 347 -12.36 -3.51 -14.41
C ASP A 347 -13.43 -2.43 -14.65
N GLU A 348 -13.62 -2.02 -15.88
CA GLU A 348 -14.65 -1.06 -16.26
C GLU A 348 -16.07 -1.60 -16.07
N LEU A 349 -16.32 -2.92 -16.35
CA LEU A 349 -17.60 -3.59 -16.05
C LEU A 349 -17.92 -3.64 -14.56
N MET A 350 -16.91 -3.61 -13.72
CA MET A 350 -17.06 -3.58 -12.26
C MET A 350 -17.28 -2.17 -11.68
N GLU A 351 -17.08 -1.13 -12.49
CA GLU A 351 -17.41 0.23 -12.08
C GLU A 351 -18.94 0.40 -11.95
N ARG A 352 -19.33 1.31 -11.07
CA ARG A 352 -20.76 1.56 -10.81
C ARG A 352 -21.36 2.29 -12.02
N PHE A 353 -22.61 1.94 -12.34
CA PHE A 353 -23.38 2.51 -13.45
C PHE A 353 -22.82 2.24 -14.85
N VAL A 354 -21.79 1.42 -14.98
CA VAL A 354 -21.31 0.97 -16.28
C VAL A 354 -22.21 -0.16 -16.80
N ARG A 355 -22.57 -0.07 -18.08
CA ARG A 355 -23.33 -1.08 -18.79
C ARG A 355 -22.52 -1.49 -20.01
N GLY A 356 -22.32 -2.81 -20.18
CA GLY A 356 -21.58 -3.36 -21.33
C GLY A 356 -22.26 -3.16 -22.67
N ASP A 357 -23.52 -2.75 -22.67
CA ASP A 357 -24.31 -2.49 -23.87
C ASP A 357 -24.46 -0.99 -24.09
N THR A 358 -24.04 -0.49 -25.27
CA THR A 358 -24.20 0.90 -25.71
C THR A 358 -25.67 1.26 -26.00
N SER A 359 -26.55 0.28 -26.14
CA SER A 359 -27.98 0.48 -26.24
C SER A 359 -28.59 0.67 -24.86
N ARG A 360 -29.03 1.89 -24.52
CA ARG A 360 -29.74 2.25 -23.28
C ARG A 360 -31.08 1.52 -23.10
N SER A 361 -31.39 0.52 -23.93
CA SER A 361 -32.67 -0.19 -23.98
C SER A 361 -32.82 -1.34 -22.97
N THR A 362 -31.72 -1.88 -22.43
CA THR A 362 -31.78 -2.95 -21.45
C THR A 362 -32.09 -2.43 -20.04
N GLU A 363 -33.06 -3.06 -19.36
CA GLU A 363 -33.44 -2.69 -17.98
C GLU A 363 -32.34 -3.06 -16.97
N GLY A 364 -31.71 -2.06 -16.32
CA GLY A 364 -30.75 -2.30 -15.26
C GLY A 364 -30.19 -1.01 -14.67
N SER A 365 -29.84 -1.01 -13.39
CA SER A 365 -29.22 0.11 -12.67
C SER A 365 -27.72 0.24 -12.93
N GLY A 366 -27.06 -0.79 -13.49
CA GLY A 366 -25.59 -0.84 -13.56
C GLY A 366 -24.90 -0.99 -12.18
N LEU A 367 -25.67 -1.24 -11.12
CA LEU A 367 -25.17 -1.38 -9.75
C LEU A 367 -24.96 -2.84 -9.33
N GLY A 368 -25.53 -3.81 -10.01
CA GLY A 368 -25.58 -5.21 -9.56
C GLY A 368 -24.21 -5.84 -9.31
N LEU A 369 -23.24 -5.67 -10.22
CA LEU A 369 -21.88 -6.21 -10.05
C LEU A 369 -21.11 -5.51 -8.93
N SER A 370 -21.23 -4.19 -8.82
CA SER A 370 -20.58 -3.42 -7.76
C SER A 370 -21.17 -3.71 -6.38
N ILE A 371 -22.48 -3.97 -6.28
CA ILE A 371 -23.13 -4.45 -5.05
C ILE A 371 -22.60 -5.85 -4.71
N ALA A 372 -22.58 -6.78 -5.68
CA ALA A 372 -22.08 -8.14 -5.48
C ALA A 372 -20.63 -8.14 -4.96
N LYS A 373 -19.76 -7.30 -5.54
CA LYS A 373 -18.40 -7.10 -5.07
C LYS A 373 -18.36 -6.60 -3.63
N SER A 374 -19.04 -5.50 -3.34
CA SER A 374 -19.03 -4.89 -2.00
C SER A 374 -19.58 -5.85 -0.93
N LEU A 375 -20.65 -6.58 -1.22
CA LEU A 375 -21.22 -7.57 -0.30
C LEU A 375 -20.31 -8.80 -0.10
N THR A 376 -19.53 -9.18 -1.11
CA THR A 376 -18.55 -10.26 -0.97
C THR A 376 -17.35 -9.81 -0.12
N GLU A 377 -16.84 -8.61 -0.36
CA GLU A 377 -15.72 -8.01 0.41
C GLU A 377 -16.09 -7.81 1.89
N LEU A 378 -17.32 -7.40 2.20
CA LEU A 378 -17.83 -7.30 3.58
C LEU A 378 -17.84 -8.65 4.32
N GLN A 379 -17.88 -9.77 3.60
CA GLN A 379 -17.80 -11.11 4.13
C GLN A 379 -16.38 -11.70 4.12
N HIS A 380 -15.36 -10.84 3.98
CA HIS A 380 -13.94 -11.21 3.88
C HIS A 380 -13.61 -12.09 2.65
N GLY A 381 -14.45 -12.03 1.62
CA GLY A 381 -14.23 -12.70 0.34
C GLY A 381 -13.59 -11.78 -0.70
N SER A 382 -13.39 -12.32 -1.90
CA SER A 382 -13.02 -11.57 -3.10
C SER A 382 -13.97 -11.84 -4.25
N PHE A 383 -14.21 -10.83 -5.06
CA PHE A 383 -15.07 -10.87 -6.23
C PHE A 383 -14.29 -10.41 -7.45
N THR A 384 -14.25 -11.23 -8.49
CA THR A 384 -13.55 -10.92 -9.73
C THR A 384 -14.44 -11.17 -10.94
N VAL A 385 -14.28 -10.35 -11.96
CA VAL A 385 -14.92 -10.52 -13.26
C VAL A 385 -13.82 -10.67 -14.30
N SER A 386 -14.04 -11.54 -15.26
CA SER A 386 -13.18 -11.70 -16.42
C SER A 386 -14.02 -11.87 -17.69
N THR A 387 -13.51 -11.37 -18.79
CA THR A 387 -14.13 -11.49 -20.12
C THR A 387 -13.12 -12.09 -21.09
N ASP A 388 -13.58 -13.01 -21.94
CA ASP A 388 -12.78 -13.58 -23.02
C ASP A 388 -13.67 -13.65 -24.28
N GLY A 389 -13.49 -12.68 -25.16
CA GLY A 389 -14.46 -12.42 -26.24
C GLY A 389 -15.86 -12.17 -25.66
N ASP A 390 -16.83 -12.99 -26.05
CA ASP A 390 -18.22 -12.90 -25.56
C ASP A 390 -18.46 -13.71 -24.28
N LEU A 391 -17.47 -14.42 -23.76
CA LEU A 391 -17.57 -15.15 -22.51
C LEU A 391 -17.43 -14.19 -21.33
N PHE A 392 -18.50 -14.09 -20.54
CA PHE A 392 -18.49 -13.42 -19.25
C PHE A 392 -18.31 -14.43 -18.13
N LYS A 393 -17.41 -14.16 -17.19
CA LYS A 393 -17.16 -14.97 -16.01
C LYS A 393 -17.09 -14.10 -14.77
N ALA A 394 -17.91 -14.39 -13.76
CA ALA A 394 -17.80 -13.78 -12.43
C ALA A 394 -17.42 -14.87 -11.42
N GLU A 395 -16.44 -14.57 -10.56
CA GLU A 395 -15.96 -15.49 -9.52
C GLU A 395 -16.08 -14.84 -8.14
N ILE A 396 -16.64 -15.60 -7.21
CA ILE A 396 -16.75 -15.26 -5.80
C ILE A 396 -15.87 -16.23 -5.04
N SER A 397 -14.94 -15.73 -4.23
CA SER A 397 -14.12 -16.54 -3.34
C SER A 397 -14.44 -16.18 -1.89
N LEU A 398 -14.81 -17.16 -1.07
CA LEU A 398 -15.19 -16.98 0.33
C LEU A 398 -14.42 -17.96 1.23
N PRO A 399 -14.06 -17.59 2.46
CA PRO A 399 -13.38 -18.47 3.40
C PRO A 399 -14.25 -19.70 3.74
N LEU A 400 -13.65 -20.88 3.77
CA LEU A 400 -14.29 -22.09 4.25
C LEU A 400 -14.66 -21.96 5.74
N ALA A 401 -15.81 -22.49 6.12
CA ALA A 401 -16.15 -22.66 7.52
C ALA A 401 -15.30 -23.81 8.07
N LYS A 402 -14.45 -23.52 9.02
CA LYS A 402 -13.66 -24.53 9.77
C LYS A 402 -14.51 -25.15 10.85
#